data_946384389afadac66a13525f132181f7
#
_entry.id   946384389afadac66a13525f132181f7
#
_cell.length_a   1.000
_cell.length_b   1.000
_cell.length_c   1.000
_cell.angle_alpha   90.00
_cell.angle_beta   90.00
_cell.angle_gamma   90.00
#
_symmetry.space_group_name_H-M   'P 1'
#
loop_
_entity.id
_entity.type
_entity.pdbx_description
1 polymer ?
#
loop_
_entity_poly.entity_id
_entity_poly.type
_entity_poly.pdbx_seq_one_letter_code
_entity_poly.pdbx_strand_id
1 'polypeptide(L)'
;EVKLGATTIWERWNSLGEDGKVSSTGMNSFNHYAYGAILEWMFRHVGGIDVRENAPGAKTVRIAPKVHADVKSAEAGYDSASGTYRCGWEILDDNRIRVSLEVPFGAEAEVQLPYADTSVYLDESNPLFASVRDGVCHVKAGSYRAEYPASEQLKKTYSTESSMEELLNHPAVRAFLSTLIEVDMIPDAAYPMSLRTVAEVFGGGGDEEQFQMLDAALAKF
;
A
#
# COMPACT_ATOMS: atom_id res chain seq x y z
N GLU A 1 -10.40 -12.25 -16.29
CA GLU A 1 -11.55 -11.35 -16.15
C GLU A 1 -11.32 -10.01 -16.83
N VAL A 2 -10.44 -9.15 -16.28
CA VAL A 2 -10.19 -7.79 -16.77
C VAL A 2 -9.75 -7.79 -18.24
N LYS A 3 -8.83 -8.66 -18.65
CA LYS A 3 -8.37 -8.80 -20.03
C LYS A 3 -9.49 -9.17 -21.02
N LEU A 4 -10.57 -9.78 -20.52
CA LEU A 4 -11.75 -10.15 -21.30
C LEU A 4 -12.86 -9.09 -21.26
N GLY A 5 -12.57 -7.90 -20.74
CA GLY A 5 -13.48 -6.77 -20.71
C GLY A 5 -14.57 -6.86 -19.63
N ALA A 6 -14.33 -7.58 -18.54
CA ALA A 6 -15.27 -7.65 -17.43
C ALA A 6 -15.51 -6.26 -16.83
N THR A 7 -16.80 -5.90 -16.68
CA THR A 7 -17.27 -4.67 -16.04
C THR A 7 -17.87 -4.93 -14.65
N THR A 8 -18.02 -6.18 -14.28
CA THR A 8 -18.56 -6.66 -13.01
C THR A 8 -17.67 -7.75 -12.45
N ILE A 9 -17.81 -8.07 -11.18
CA ILE A 9 -17.08 -9.17 -10.53
C ILE A 9 -17.75 -10.48 -10.88
N TRP A 10 -17.00 -11.40 -11.48
CA TRP A 10 -17.48 -12.73 -11.82
C TRP A 10 -17.33 -13.69 -10.63
N GLU A 11 -18.18 -14.69 -10.57
CA GLU A 11 -18.14 -15.74 -9.55
C GLU A 11 -16.82 -16.53 -9.59
N ARG A 12 -16.28 -16.71 -10.79
CA ARG A 12 -15.00 -17.38 -11.03
C ARG A 12 -14.21 -16.62 -12.08
N TRP A 13 -12.92 -16.56 -11.92
CA TRP A 13 -12.03 -15.83 -12.84
C TRP A 13 -12.03 -16.39 -14.25
N ASN A 14 -12.38 -17.66 -14.40
CA ASN A 14 -12.51 -18.38 -15.66
C ASN A 14 -13.95 -18.71 -16.03
N SER A 15 -14.93 -17.95 -15.55
CA SER A 15 -16.33 -18.08 -15.98
C SER A 15 -16.48 -17.91 -17.49
N LEU A 16 -15.63 -17.08 -18.11
CA LEU A 16 -15.44 -16.98 -19.55
C LEU A 16 -14.02 -17.40 -19.90
N GLY A 17 -13.87 -18.31 -20.86
CA GLY A 17 -12.57 -18.73 -21.38
C GLY A 17 -11.98 -17.70 -22.35
N GLU A 18 -10.71 -17.84 -22.68
CA GLU A 18 -10.03 -17.00 -23.69
C GLU A 18 -10.65 -17.18 -25.10
N ASP A 19 -11.32 -18.31 -25.36
CA ASP A 19 -12.07 -18.59 -26.57
C ASP A 19 -13.46 -17.92 -26.61
N GLY A 20 -13.79 -17.10 -25.61
CA GLY A 20 -15.06 -16.40 -25.50
C GLY A 20 -16.24 -17.27 -25.09
N LYS A 21 -16.01 -18.53 -24.68
CA LYS A 21 -17.09 -19.44 -24.26
C LYS A 21 -17.24 -19.46 -22.75
N VAL A 22 -18.49 -19.57 -22.31
CA VAL A 22 -18.79 -19.75 -20.89
C VAL A 22 -18.34 -21.15 -20.47
N SER A 23 -17.69 -21.22 -19.30
CA SER A 23 -17.24 -22.48 -18.70
C SER A 23 -18.42 -23.46 -18.51
N SER A 24 -18.22 -24.73 -18.86
CA SER A 24 -19.21 -25.78 -18.72
C SER A 24 -19.46 -26.25 -17.27
N THR A 25 -18.69 -25.72 -16.31
CA THR A 25 -18.72 -26.25 -14.93
C THR A 25 -19.88 -25.74 -14.08
N GLY A 26 -20.79 -24.91 -14.58
CA GLY A 26 -21.76 -24.20 -13.74
C GLY A 26 -21.08 -23.16 -12.82
N MET A 27 -21.84 -22.49 -11.96
CA MET A 27 -21.31 -21.42 -11.06
C MET A 27 -20.54 -20.35 -11.85
N ASN A 28 -21.18 -19.80 -12.86
CA ASN A 28 -20.59 -18.83 -13.79
C ASN A 28 -21.35 -17.50 -13.78
N SER A 29 -21.81 -17.05 -12.62
CA SER A 29 -22.41 -15.72 -12.52
C SER A 29 -21.40 -14.65 -12.94
N PHE A 30 -21.81 -13.80 -13.86
CA PHE A 30 -20.99 -12.63 -14.27
C PHE A 30 -21.22 -11.40 -13.39
N ASN A 31 -22.01 -11.52 -12.35
CA ASN A 31 -22.25 -10.47 -11.37
C ASN A 31 -22.41 -11.09 -9.98
N HIS A 32 -21.29 -11.49 -9.38
CA HIS A 32 -21.24 -12.16 -8.10
C HIS A 32 -20.55 -11.30 -7.05
N TYR A 33 -21.26 -10.92 -6.00
CA TYR A 33 -20.80 -9.94 -5.02
C TYR A 33 -19.69 -10.42 -4.07
N ALA A 34 -19.44 -11.73 -3.97
CA ALA A 34 -18.56 -12.30 -2.94
C ALA A 34 -17.18 -11.65 -2.86
N TYR A 35 -16.55 -11.43 -4.01
CA TYR A 35 -15.24 -10.76 -4.04
C TYR A 35 -15.31 -9.25 -3.79
N GLY A 36 -16.50 -8.66 -3.92
CA GLY A 36 -16.73 -7.24 -3.64
C GLY A 36 -16.60 -6.89 -2.15
N ALA A 37 -16.73 -7.88 -1.25
CA ALA A 37 -16.56 -7.68 0.19
C ALA A 37 -15.20 -7.10 0.59
N ILE A 38 -14.14 -7.32 -0.21
CA ILE A 38 -12.82 -6.73 0.01
C ILE A 38 -12.84 -5.20 -0.03
N LEU A 39 -13.79 -4.58 -0.74
CA LEU A 39 -13.89 -3.13 -0.86
C LEU A 39 -14.19 -2.46 0.49
N GLU A 40 -15.02 -3.07 1.35
CA GLU A 40 -15.26 -2.57 2.70
C GLU A 40 -13.96 -2.57 3.52
N TRP A 41 -13.20 -3.66 3.44
CA TRP A 41 -11.91 -3.76 4.11
C TRP A 41 -10.92 -2.70 3.60
N MET A 42 -10.83 -2.53 2.28
CA MET A 42 -9.96 -1.52 1.66
C MET A 42 -10.36 -0.11 2.12
N PHE A 43 -11.66 0.20 2.15
CA PHE A 43 -12.15 1.49 2.59
C PHE A 43 -11.80 1.77 4.05
N ARG A 44 -12.09 0.83 4.95
CA ARG A 44 -11.84 0.98 6.39
C ARG A 44 -10.35 0.97 6.75
N HIS A 45 -9.55 0.14 6.08
CA HIS A 45 -8.15 -0.05 6.45
C HIS A 45 -7.19 0.73 5.55
N VAL A 46 -7.28 0.59 4.24
CA VAL A 46 -6.38 1.33 3.34
C VAL A 46 -6.79 2.80 3.30
N GLY A 47 -8.07 3.10 3.11
CA GLY A 47 -8.63 4.46 3.19
C GLY A 47 -8.64 5.04 4.59
N GLY A 48 -8.72 4.17 5.60
CA GLY A 48 -8.55 4.51 7.01
C GLY A 48 -9.77 5.10 7.70
N ILE A 49 -10.92 5.25 7.05
CA ILE A 49 -12.13 5.82 7.68
C ILE A 49 -13.01 4.69 8.19
N ASP A 50 -13.17 4.61 9.51
CA ASP A 50 -13.98 3.61 10.18
C ASP A 50 -15.13 4.27 10.94
N VAL A 51 -16.36 4.02 10.50
CA VAL A 51 -17.58 4.51 11.13
C VAL A 51 -17.96 3.55 12.24
N ARG A 52 -17.99 4.04 13.47
CA ARG A 52 -18.32 3.22 14.63
C ARG A 52 -19.83 2.97 14.74
N GLU A 53 -20.24 1.75 15.07
CA GLU A 53 -21.63 1.36 15.25
C GLU A 53 -22.34 2.16 16.37
N ASN A 54 -21.58 2.59 17.37
CA ASN A 54 -22.10 3.35 18.52
C ASN A 54 -22.09 4.89 18.31
N ALA A 55 -21.76 5.37 17.10
CA ALA A 55 -21.75 6.80 16.76
C ALA A 55 -22.86 7.15 15.75
N PRO A 56 -24.10 7.37 16.18
CA PRO A 56 -25.23 7.66 15.30
C PRO A 56 -24.96 8.87 14.40
N GLY A 57 -25.25 8.70 13.10
CA GLY A 57 -25.04 9.74 12.09
C GLY A 57 -23.57 10.02 11.78
N ALA A 58 -22.66 9.13 12.19
CA ALA A 58 -21.21 9.27 12.02
C ALA A 58 -20.69 10.63 12.53
N LYS A 59 -21.19 11.10 13.65
CA LYS A 59 -20.70 12.34 14.30
C LYS A 59 -19.27 12.20 14.81
N THR A 60 -18.85 10.98 15.10
CA THR A 60 -17.47 10.64 15.47
C THR A 60 -17.03 9.46 14.63
N VAL A 61 -15.93 9.59 13.91
CA VAL A 61 -15.30 8.51 13.16
C VAL A 61 -13.90 8.23 13.70
N ARG A 62 -13.41 7.02 13.48
CA ARG A 62 -12.01 6.70 13.65
C ARG A 62 -11.31 6.84 12.30
N ILE A 63 -10.19 7.56 12.27
CA ILE A 63 -9.32 7.66 11.10
C ILE A 63 -7.97 7.01 11.45
N ALA A 64 -7.71 5.84 10.87
CA ALA A 64 -6.54 5.03 11.19
C ALA A 64 -6.08 4.22 9.96
N PRO A 65 -5.52 4.87 8.94
CA PRO A 65 -5.12 4.20 7.71
C PRO A 65 -4.00 3.20 7.97
N LYS A 66 -4.06 2.06 7.27
CA LYS A 66 -3.01 1.05 7.21
C LYS A 66 -2.15 1.33 5.98
N VAL A 67 -1.04 2.00 6.22
CA VAL A 67 -0.07 2.34 5.16
C VAL A 67 0.77 1.11 4.84
N HIS A 68 0.99 0.85 3.57
CA HIS A 68 1.82 -0.25 3.10
C HIS A 68 2.69 0.18 1.92
N ALA A 69 3.92 -0.30 1.87
CA ALA A 69 4.91 0.08 0.85
C ALA A 69 4.45 -0.14 -0.59
N ASP A 70 3.70 -1.22 -0.84
CA ASP A 70 3.19 -1.56 -2.18
C ASP A 70 2.03 -0.64 -2.62
N VAL A 71 1.40 0.05 -1.67
CA VAL A 71 0.34 1.04 -1.93
C VAL A 71 0.88 2.41 -1.59
N LYS A 72 1.54 3.07 -2.50
CA LYS A 72 2.28 4.33 -2.26
C LYS A 72 1.44 5.47 -1.69
N SER A 73 0.16 5.50 -2.01
CA SER A 73 -0.79 6.49 -1.51
C SER A 73 -2.23 5.97 -1.60
N ALA A 74 -3.11 6.49 -0.77
CA ALA A 74 -4.54 6.27 -0.91
C ALA A 74 -5.31 7.51 -0.42
N GLU A 75 -6.50 7.70 -0.97
CA GLU A 75 -7.47 8.70 -0.52
C GLU A 75 -8.85 8.06 -0.44
N ALA A 76 -9.58 8.36 0.63
CA ALA A 76 -10.96 7.93 0.83
C ALA A 76 -11.82 9.11 1.28
N GLY A 77 -13.08 9.12 0.85
CA GLY A 77 -14.10 10.05 1.29
C GLY A 77 -15.33 9.30 1.80
N TYR A 78 -15.94 9.78 2.88
CA TYR A 78 -17.16 9.23 3.44
C TYR A 78 -18.19 10.34 3.64
N ASP A 79 -19.31 10.25 2.94
CA ASP A 79 -20.42 11.19 3.04
C ASP A 79 -21.33 10.80 4.20
N SER A 80 -21.30 11.60 5.26
CA SER A 80 -22.14 11.43 6.44
C SER A 80 -23.29 12.46 6.46
N ALA A 81 -24.22 12.30 7.41
CA ALA A 81 -25.24 13.28 7.65
C ALA A 81 -24.71 14.68 8.07
N SER A 82 -23.48 14.73 8.59
CA SER A 82 -22.79 15.97 8.98
C SER A 82 -21.95 16.58 7.85
N GLY A 83 -21.78 15.89 6.72
CA GLY A 83 -20.91 16.25 5.61
C GLY A 83 -19.85 15.19 5.34
N THR A 84 -18.89 15.54 4.49
CA THR A 84 -17.87 14.59 4.00
C THR A 84 -16.64 14.56 4.91
N TYR A 85 -16.27 13.38 5.37
CA TYR A 85 -14.95 13.10 5.90
C TYR A 85 -14.01 12.74 4.77
N ARG A 86 -12.75 13.17 4.83
CA ARG A 86 -11.69 12.73 3.92
C ARG A 86 -10.46 12.28 4.69
N CYS A 87 -9.83 11.25 4.19
CA CYS A 87 -8.52 10.79 4.64
C CYS A 87 -7.66 10.50 3.44
N GLY A 88 -6.52 11.17 3.32
CA GLY A 88 -5.50 10.89 2.33
C GLY A 88 -4.15 10.62 3.01
N TRP A 89 -3.38 9.69 2.47
CA TRP A 89 -2.01 9.46 2.90
C TRP A 89 -1.10 9.13 1.72
N GLU A 90 0.18 9.42 1.88
CA GLU A 90 1.23 9.22 0.89
C GLU A 90 2.56 8.89 1.58
N ILE A 91 3.30 7.91 1.06
CA ILE A 91 4.68 7.65 1.44
C ILE A 91 5.59 8.51 0.57
N LEU A 92 6.36 9.39 1.21
CA LEU A 92 7.31 10.28 0.55
C LEU A 92 8.66 9.60 0.33
N ASP A 93 9.49 10.19 -0.54
CA ASP A 93 10.76 9.57 -0.97
C ASP A 93 11.79 9.37 0.15
N ASP A 94 11.72 10.18 1.19
CA ASP A 94 12.62 10.18 2.35
C ASP A 94 12.11 9.34 3.54
N ASN A 95 11.26 8.34 3.29
CA ASN A 95 10.61 7.49 4.29
C ASN A 95 9.75 8.26 5.29
N ARG A 96 9.14 9.37 4.83
CA ARG A 96 8.16 10.14 5.59
C ARG A 96 6.75 9.78 5.13
N ILE A 97 5.81 10.00 6.01
CA ILE A 97 4.38 9.87 5.70
C ILE A 97 3.76 11.26 5.72
N ARG A 98 2.97 11.56 4.70
CA ARG A 98 2.04 12.69 4.68
C ARG A 98 0.64 12.17 4.92
N VAL A 99 -0.07 12.78 5.86
CA VAL A 99 -1.49 12.52 6.11
C VAL A 99 -2.26 13.83 5.95
N SER A 100 -3.38 13.79 5.24
CA SER A 100 -4.31 14.91 5.04
C SER A 100 -5.71 14.49 5.42
N LEU A 101 -6.41 15.29 6.20
CA LEU A 101 -7.70 14.96 6.77
C LEU A 101 -8.70 16.11 6.60
N GLU A 102 -9.95 15.78 6.37
CA GLU A 102 -11.07 16.70 6.50
C GLU A 102 -12.14 16.12 7.43
N VAL A 103 -12.55 16.89 8.41
CA VAL A 103 -13.62 16.56 9.35
C VAL A 103 -14.75 17.58 9.16
N PRO A 104 -15.99 17.16 8.85
CA PRO A 104 -17.07 18.07 8.54
C PRO A 104 -17.56 18.84 9.77
N PHE A 105 -18.27 19.97 9.53
CA PHE A 105 -18.78 20.80 10.60
C PHE A 105 -19.76 20.04 11.52
N GLY A 106 -19.59 20.22 12.84
CA GLY A 106 -20.40 19.55 13.85
C GLY A 106 -20.05 18.09 14.09
N ALA A 107 -18.91 17.63 13.54
CA ALA A 107 -18.39 16.28 13.72
C ALA A 107 -16.98 16.29 14.32
N GLU A 108 -16.51 15.12 14.72
CA GLU A 108 -15.21 14.89 15.35
C GLU A 108 -14.55 13.64 14.77
N ALA A 109 -13.24 13.52 14.92
CA ALA A 109 -12.51 12.31 14.56
C ALA A 109 -11.47 11.95 15.62
N GLU A 110 -11.31 10.63 15.82
CA GLU A 110 -10.19 10.03 16.54
C GLU A 110 -9.17 9.56 15.51
N VAL A 111 -8.02 10.24 15.44
CA VAL A 111 -7.00 10.00 14.42
C VAL A 111 -5.81 9.28 15.02
N GLN A 112 -5.49 8.11 14.47
CA GLN A 112 -4.29 7.37 14.78
C GLN A 112 -3.36 7.42 13.58
N LEU A 113 -2.23 8.11 13.72
CA LEU A 113 -1.27 8.23 12.63
C LEU A 113 -0.48 6.91 12.45
N PRO A 114 -0.38 6.41 11.21
CA PRO A 114 0.38 5.19 10.93
C PRO A 114 1.87 5.42 11.16
N TYR A 115 2.56 4.46 11.78
CA TYR A 115 4.00 4.50 12.03
C TYR A 115 4.53 5.80 12.67
N ALA A 116 3.70 6.50 13.43
CA ALA A 116 4.12 7.67 14.17
C ALA A 116 4.68 7.25 15.54
N ASP A 117 5.88 7.70 15.87
CA ASP A 117 6.40 7.60 17.23
C ASP A 117 5.93 8.76 18.11
N THR A 118 6.26 8.73 19.39
CA THR A 118 5.82 9.75 20.35
C THR A 118 6.36 11.14 20.05
N SER A 119 7.48 11.27 19.34
CA SER A 119 8.10 12.57 19.02
C SER A 119 7.28 13.36 18.01
N VAL A 120 6.53 12.68 17.14
CA VAL A 120 5.66 13.33 16.14
C VAL A 120 4.62 14.21 16.81
N TYR A 121 4.08 13.78 17.95
CA TYR A 121 3.02 14.48 18.68
C TYR A 121 3.51 15.67 19.52
N LEU A 122 4.84 15.92 19.55
CA LEU A 122 5.41 17.03 20.29
C LEU A 122 5.43 18.36 19.50
N ASP A 123 5.05 18.34 18.23
CA ASP A 123 4.90 19.56 17.45
C ASP A 123 3.62 20.32 17.80
N GLU A 124 3.69 21.12 18.87
CA GLU A 124 2.59 21.94 19.36
C GLU A 124 2.07 22.97 18.34
N SER A 125 2.84 23.26 17.29
CA SER A 125 2.42 24.18 16.23
C SER A 125 1.40 23.58 15.27
N ASN A 126 1.31 22.25 15.22
CA ASN A 126 0.38 21.56 14.35
C ASN A 126 -0.99 21.35 15.03
N PRO A 127 -2.07 21.93 14.50
CA PRO A 127 -3.39 21.83 15.10
C PRO A 127 -3.93 20.39 15.21
N LEU A 128 -3.40 19.44 14.42
CA LEU A 128 -3.72 18.03 14.52
C LEU A 128 -3.32 17.47 15.90
N PHE A 129 -2.26 18.01 16.51
CA PHE A 129 -1.72 17.53 17.79
C PHE A 129 -2.19 18.32 19.01
N ALA A 130 -3.13 19.24 18.84
CA ALA A 130 -3.65 20.06 19.94
C ALA A 130 -4.35 19.24 21.06
N SER A 131 -4.82 18.02 20.76
CA SER A 131 -5.44 17.13 21.74
C SER A 131 -5.05 15.68 21.46
N VAL A 132 -3.93 15.24 22.02
CA VAL A 132 -3.43 13.86 21.91
C VAL A 132 -3.59 13.14 23.24
N ARG A 133 -4.16 11.93 23.22
CA ARG A 133 -4.27 11.01 24.36
C ARG A 133 -3.92 9.61 23.90
N ASP A 134 -2.96 8.99 24.57
CA ASP A 134 -2.52 7.62 24.27
C ASP A 134 -2.18 7.38 22.77
N GLY A 135 -1.53 8.38 22.13
CA GLY A 135 -1.17 8.31 20.71
C GLY A 135 -2.34 8.50 19.73
N VAL A 136 -3.50 8.93 20.21
CA VAL A 136 -4.68 9.24 19.40
C VAL A 136 -4.96 10.74 19.44
N CYS A 137 -5.01 11.38 18.28
CA CYS A 137 -5.39 12.78 18.14
C CYS A 137 -6.93 12.88 18.13
N HIS A 138 -7.47 13.74 18.98
CA HIS A 138 -8.90 14.04 19.01
C HIS A 138 -9.14 15.39 18.34
N VAL A 139 -9.74 15.37 17.16
CA VAL A 139 -9.90 16.55 16.32
C VAL A 139 -11.37 16.87 16.05
N LYS A 140 -11.67 18.17 15.99
CA LYS A 140 -12.99 18.70 15.63
C LYS A 140 -13.03 18.97 14.12
N ALA A 141 -14.14 19.60 13.68
CA ALA A 141 -14.31 20.07 12.31
C ALA A 141 -13.12 20.92 11.85
N GLY A 142 -12.58 20.62 10.65
CA GLY A 142 -11.45 21.31 10.08
C GLY A 142 -10.67 20.47 9.08
N SER A 143 -9.67 21.09 8.49
CA SER A 143 -8.70 20.44 7.61
C SER A 143 -7.35 20.36 8.33
N TYR A 144 -6.74 19.19 8.31
CA TYR A 144 -5.49 18.90 9.01
C TYR A 144 -4.50 18.26 8.06
N ARG A 145 -3.22 18.51 8.32
CA ARG A 145 -2.12 17.88 7.58
C ARG A 145 -0.94 17.66 8.53
N ALA A 146 -0.32 16.51 8.40
CA ALA A 146 0.94 16.21 9.06
C ALA A 146 1.91 15.55 8.08
N GLU A 147 3.19 15.85 8.22
CA GLU A 147 4.30 15.17 7.56
C GLU A 147 5.34 14.81 8.61
N TYR A 148 5.66 13.52 8.72
CA TYR A 148 6.55 13.02 9.76
C TYR A 148 7.35 11.82 9.27
N PRO A 149 8.54 11.55 9.85
CA PRO A 149 9.29 10.34 9.55
C PRO A 149 8.55 9.12 10.05
N ALA A 150 8.49 8.07 9.24
CA ALA A 150 7.95 6.79 9.67
C ALA A 150 8.90 6.11 10.67
N SER A 151 8.34 5.52 11.73
CA SER A 151 9.10 4.78 12.74
C SER A 151 9.69 3.46 12.23
N GLU A 152 9.25 3.01 11.06
CA GLU A 152 9.72 1.81 10.37
C GLU A 152 10.10 2.13 8.93
N GLN A 153 10.97 1.33 8.32
CA GLN A 153 11.30 1.45 6.90
C GLN A 153 10.13 0.96 6.07
N LEU A 154 9.46 1.88 5.35
CA LEU A 154 8.28 1.60 4.54
C LEU A 154 8.63 1.35 3.08
N LYS A 155 9.70 1.94 2.56
CA LYS A 155 10.15 1.65 1.21
C LYS A 155 10.83 0.30 1.16
N LYS A 156 10.44 -0.51 0.18
CA LYS A 156 11.16 -1.70 -0.16
C LYS A 156 12.51 -1.28 -0.72
N THR A 157 13.57 -1.63 -0.03
CA THR A 157 14.94 -1.46 -0.52
C THR A 157 15.36 -2.75 -1.21
N TYR A 158 15.81 -2.64 -2.44
CA TYR A 158 16.35 -3.78 -3.17
C TYR A 158 17.84 -3.93 -2.87
N SER A 159 18.27 -5.18 -2.78
CA SER A 159 19.67 -5.55 -2.56
C SER A 159 19.99 -6.86 -3.28
N THR A 160 21.23 -7.29 -3.23
CA THR A 160 21.64 -8.61 -3.73
C THR A 160 21.04 -9.77 -2.94
N GLU A 161 20.51 -9.51 -1.74
CA GLU A 161 19.76 -10.49 -0.93
C GLU A 161 18.26 -10.55 -1.32
N SER A 162 17.76 -9.62 -2.12
CA SER A 162 16.40 -9.69 -2.66
C SER A 162 16.27 -10.84 -3.64
N SER A 163 15.10 -11.52 -3.65
CA SER A 163 14.87 -12.61 -4.60
C SER A 163 14.83 -12.11 -6.05
N MET A 164 15.19 -12.96 -7.00
CA MET A 164 15.09 -12.63 -8.41
C MET A 164 13.65 -12.28 -8.82
N GLU A 165 12.67 -12.96 -8.24
CA GLU A 165 11.26 -12.65 -8.46
C GLU A 165 10.92 -11.21 -8.08
N GLU A 166 11.34 -10.78 -6.90
CA GLU A 166 11.14 -9.41 -6.42
C GLU A 166 11.81 -8.38 -7.33
N LEU A 167 13.07 -8.61 -7.67
CA LEU A 167 13.86 -7.72 -8.50
C LEU A 167 13.28 -7.59 -9.91
N LEU A 168 12.89 -8.70 -10.53
CA LEU A 168 12.38 -8.74 -11.90
C LEU A 168 10.91 -8.27 -12.01
N ASN A 169 10.15 -8.33 -10.94
CA ASN A 169 8.80 -7.76 -10.89
C ASN A 169 8.79 -6.22 -10.81
N HIS A 170 9.91 -5.59 -10.44
CA HIS A 170 10.01 -4.14 -10.46
C HIS A 170 10.57 -3.65 -11.81
N PRO A 171 9.80 -2.92 -12.65
CA PRO A 171 10.20 -2.61 -14.03
C PRO A 171 11.53 -1.87 -14.16
N ALA A 172 11.81 -0.90 -13.28
CA ALA A 172 13.06 -0.14 -13.33
C ALA A 172 14.27 -0.97 -12.87
N VAL A 173 14.10 -1.83 -11.85
CA VAL A 173 15.15 -2.76 -11.40
C VAL A 173 15.43 -3.80 -12.49
N ARG A 174 14.38 -4.37 -13.11
CA ARG A 174 14.53 -5.28 -14.24
C ARG A 174 15.32 -4.64 -15.38
N ALA A 175 14.97 -3.41 -15.77
CA ALA A 175 15.68 -2.68 -16.82
C ALA A 175 17.15 -2.45 -16.44
N PHE A 176 17.44 -2.09 -15.19
CA PHE A 176 18.81 -1.97 -14.69
C PHE A 176 19.56 -3.30 -14.75
N LEU A 177 19.00 -4.38 -14.21
CA LEU A 177 19.63 -5.71 -14.24
C LEU A 177 19.85 -6.22 -15.65
N SER A 178 18.95 -5.92 -16.60
CA SER A 178 19.12 -6.29 -18.02
C SER A 178 20.31 -5.61 -18.69
N THR A 179 20.91 -4.58 -18.09
CA THR A 179 22.17 -3.99 -18.57
C THR A 179 23.40 -4.75 -18.08
N LEU A 180 23.25 -5.61 -17.07
CA LEU A 180 24.34 -6.33 -16.42
C LEU A 180 24.33 -7.83 -16.72
N ILE A 181 23.14 -8.40 -16.86
CA ILE A 181 22.93 -9.85 -17.07
C ILE A 181 21.80 -10.09 -18.08
N GLU A 182 21.80 -11.24 -18.71
CA GLU A 182 20.72 -11.69 -19.59
C GLU A 182 19.54 -12.23 -18.75
N VAL A 183 18.69 -11.31 -18.26
CA VAL A 183 17.58 -11.65 -17.32
C VAL A 183 16.60 -12.68 -17.89
N ASP A 184 16.42 -12.74 -19.21
CA ASP A 184 15.51 -13.68 -19.86
C ASP A 184 16.09 -15.11 -19.97
N MET A 185 17.37 -15.29 -19.63
CA MET A 185 18.03 -16.60 -19.56
C MET A 185 18.00 -17.22 -18.15
N ILE A 186 17.48 -16.48 -17.15
CA ILE A 186 17.37 -16.95 -15.78
C ILE A 186 16.28 -18.03 -15.71
N PRO A 187 16.62 -19.26 -15.26
CA PRO A 187 15.61 -20.32 -15.17
C PRO A 187 14.57 -20.03 -14.07
N ASP A 188 13.34 -20.48 -14.27
CA ASP A 188 12.24 -20.29 -13.30
C ASP A 188 12.59 -20.79 -11.87
N ALA A 189 13.39 -21.84 -11.77
CA ALA A 189 13.86 -22.37 -10.50
C ALA A 189 14.74 -21.39 -9.69
N ALA A 190 15.32 -20.39 -10.34
CA ALA A 190 16.15 -19.37 -9.70
C ALA A 190 15.33 -18.16 -9.19
N TYR A 191 14.07 -18.03 -9.58
CA TYR A 191 13.22 -16.88 -9.16
C TYR A 191 13.08 -16.72 -7.63
N PRO A 192 12.92 -17.78 -6.83
CA PRO A 192 12.87 -17.64 -5.38
C PRO A 192 14.25 -17.43 -4.72
N MET A 193 15.34 -17.55 -5.47
CA MET A 193 16.70 -17.38 -4.94
C MET A 193 17.08 -15.89 -4.91
N SER A 194 17.94 -15.49 -3.96
CA SER A 194 18.52 -14.16 -3.96
C SER A 194 19.44 -13.94 -5.17
N LEU A 195 19.57 -12.70 -5.63
CA LEU A 195 20.49 -12.35 -6.72
C LEU A 195 21.93 -12.80 -6.41
N ARG A 196 22.36 -12.67 -5.15
CA ARG A 196 23.67 -13.16 -4.67
C ARG A 196 23.82 -14.67 -4.90
N THR A 197 22.83 -15.45 -4.45
CA THR A 197 22.83 -16.89 -4.65
C THR A 197 22.84 -17.27 -6.12
N VAL A 198 22.07 -16.59 -6.96
CA VAL A 198 22.06 -16.83 -8.41
C VAL A 198 23.42 -16.52 -9.04
N ALA A 199 24.07 -15.44 -8.65
CA ALA A 199 25.42 -15.09 -9.12
C ALA A 199 26.46 -16.13 -8.69
N GLU A 200 26.40 -16.61 -7.46
CA GLU A 200 27.32 -17.64 -6.96
C GLU A 200 27.12 -19.00 -7.63
N VAL A 201 25.88 -19.41 -7.87
CA VAL A 201 25.56 -20.75 -8.41
C VAL A 201 25.64 -20.81 -9.94
N PHE A 202 25.17 -19.79 -10.63
CA PHE A 202 25.01 -19.77 -12.08
C PHE A 202 25.92 -18.78 -12.80
N GLY A 203 26.39 -17.73 -12.12
CA GLY A 203 27.10 -16.60 -12.71
C GLY A 203 28.62 -16.62 -12.56
N GLY A 204 29.20 -17.71 -12.01
CA GLY A 204 30.66 -17.79 -11.79
C GLY A 204 31.16 -17.05 -10.56
N GLY A 205 30.24 -16.61 -9.68
CA GLY A 205 30.55 -15.92 -8.43
C GLY A 205 30.70 -14.41 -8.59
N GLY A 206 30.87 -13.71 -7.49
CA GLY A 206 31.20 -12.30 -7.35
C GLY A 206 32.01 -12.09 -6.08
N ASP A 207 32.85 -11.07 -6.04
CA ASP A 207 33.50 -10.70 -4.79
C ASP A 207 32.58 -9.78 -3.97
N GLU A 208 32.91 -9.64 -2.70
CA GLU A 208 32.09 -8.85 -1.74
C GLU A 208 32.04 -7.36 -2.15
N GLU A 209 33.08 -6.84 -2.78
CA GLU A 209 33.13 -5.45 -3.23
C GLU A 209 32.13 -5.23 -4.41
N GLN A 210 32.03 -6.17 -5.34
CA GLN A 210 31.04 -6.15 -6.42
C GLN A 210 29.61 -6.20 -5.88
N PHE A 211 29.32 -7.06 -4.90
CA PHE A 211 28.01 -7.12 -4.27
C PHE A 211 27.66 -5.83 -3.55
N GLN A 212 28.59 -5.20 -2.81
CA GLN A 212 28.35 -3.92 -2.15
C GLN A 212 28.07 -2.78 -3.15
N MET A 213 28.79 -2.76 -4.29
CA MET A 213 28.51 -1.79 -5.36
C MET A 213 27.12 -1.99 -5.96
N LEU A 214 26.71 -3.24 -6.14
CA LEU A 214 25.40 -3.58 -6.68
C LEU A 214 24.29 -3.24 -5.69
N ASP A 215 24.49 -3.51 -4.40
CA ASP A 215 23.56 -3.10 -3.33
C ASP A 215 23.37 -1.58 -3.30
N ALA A 216 24.44 -0.82 -3.39
CA ALA A 216 24.39 0.65 -3.46
C ALA A 216 23.66 1.17 -4.73
N ALA A 217 23.69 0.42 -5.81
CA ALA A 217 22.94 0.73 -7.03
C ALA A 217 21.46 0.36 -6.90
N LEU A 218 21.17 -0.83 -6.38
CA LEU A 218 19.81 -1.34 -6.20
C LEU A 218 19.01 -0.54 -5.15
N ALA A 219 19.67 -0.04 -4.11
CA ALA A 219 19.05 0.79 -3.07
C ALA A 219 18.49 2.14 -3.59
N LYS A 220 18.77 2.51 -4.84
CA LYS A 220 18.25 3.75 -5.45
C LYS A 220 16.86 3.59 -6.06
N PHE A 221 16.38 2.37 -6.21
CA PHE A 221 15.06 2.04 -6.75
C PHE A 221 14.02 1.89 -5.64
#